data_ed909ecce1f09fa682afd39051a8df63
#
_entry.id   ed909ecce1f09fa682afd39051a8df63
#
_cell.length_a   1.000
_cell.length_b   1.000
_cell.length_c   1.000
_cell.angle_alpha   90.00
_cell.angle_beta   90.00
_cell.angle_gamma   90.00
#
_symmetry.space_group_name_H-M   'P 1'
#
loop_
_entity.id
_entity.type
_entity.pdbx_description
1 polymer ?
#
loop_
_entity_poly.entity_id
_entity_poly.type
_entity_poly.pdbx_seq_one_letter_code
_entity_poly.pdbx_strand_id
1 'polypeptide(L)'
;MRHGGFVAAALSAICCLLVCWAAARAAAEKDNDDARPGLSLRIAIEGEFSVGDEIPVAFTISNGGPRDYEYYDRNYDRSGRMDEYRLVAVDEQRRPVRDPRADWPGGMGGGLCRKATLAPGQSFTKTIALNRWALLTRPGTCQVTGYYRPEGGPVVKAVESMPVSVTIRPRTDGEMGACIEKLAAELTAADDDASAGIVQKLMYTCDARVVPAIIDEMYRDRPSSFWCTEGLLYYLPKDDAATAPLLKAASERGLAGGMQWILEQRGVTPDQFKPLIEASLAPERPGCWQEGALAAQRFCDDRFTARLIAIATDKDSKARTQAIHALAMNRTDESVATLKKLLDEPDPPKPMGRTIRQVTTDAIRSAYSRRGNTPGRPLRKDDFPARLQQPEPPPPKPDDST
;
A
#
# COMPACT_ATOMS: atom_id res chain seq x y z
N MET A 1 31.15 -33.47 47.34
CA MET A 1 30.98 -32.00 47.31
C MET A 1 31.93 -31.41 46.27
N ARG A 2 31.53 -31.26 45.01
CA ARG A 2 32.28 -30.50 43.96
C ARG A 2 31.36 -30.12 42.79
N HIS A 3 30.32 -29.33 43.06
CA HIS A 3 29.45 -28.79 41.97
C HIS A 3 29.34 -27.26 41.98
N GLY A 4 30.05 -26.54 42.89
CA GLY A 4 29.92 -25.06 42.98
C GLY A 4 30.77 -24.26 41.99
N GLY A 5 31.80 -24.85 41.37
CA GLY A 5 32.75 -24.12 40.53
C GLY A 5 32.27 -23.83 39.09
N PHE A 6 31.42 -24.70 38.55
CA PHE A 6 30.98 -24.56 37.16
C PHE A 6 29.92 -23.46 36.95
N VAL A 7 29.05 -23.23 37.93
CA VAL A 7 27.98 -22.21 37.85
C VAL A 7 28.56 -20.82 37.94
N ALA A 8 29.58 -20.63 38.76
CA ALA A 8 30.24 -19.30 38.91
C ALA A 8 31.03 -18.87 37.65
N ALA A 9 31.69 -19.83 36.98
CA ALA A 9 32.39 -19.56 35.72
C ALA A 9 31.43 -19.25 34.55
N ALA A 10 30.29 -19.89 34.48
CA ALA A 10 29.28 -19.66 33.46
C ALA A 10 28.63 -18.26 33.64
N LEU A 11 28.29 -17.88 34.86
CA LEU A 11 27.75 -16.55 35.18
C LEU A 11 28.72 -15.42 34.86
N SER A 12 30.03 -15.60 35.14
CA SER A 12 31.07 -14.63 34.82
C SER A 12 31.24 -14.46 33.30
N ALA A 13 31.17 -15.53 32.51
CA ALA A 13 31.26 -15.45 31.05
C ALA A 13 30.06 -14.72 30.43
N ILE A 14 28.86 -14.97 30.94
CA ILE A 14 27.62 -14.28 30.48
C ILE A 14 27.69 -12.77 30.82
N CYS A 15 28.15 -12.40 32.02
CA CYS A 15 28.35 -10.99 32.39
C CYS A 15 29.36 -10.32 31.49
N CYS A 16 30.52 -10.94 31.20
CA CYS A 16 31.49 -10.39 30.26
C CYS A 16 30.95 -10.19 28.86
N LEU A 17 30.17 -11.14 28.33
CA LEU A 17 29.54 -11.03 27.02
C LEU A 17 28.49 -9.89 26.97
N LEU A 18 27.70 -9.72 28.02
CA LEU A 18 26.73 -8.62 28.12
C LEU A 18 27.39 -7.25 28.22
N VAL A 19 28.50 -7.16 28.96
CA VAL A 19 29.29 -5.91 29.08
C VAL A 19 30.00 -5.58 27.76
N CYS A 20 30.54 -6.59 27.07
CA CYS A 20 31.13 -6.39 25.74
C CYS A 20 30.08 -6.02 24.69
N TRP A 21 28.90 -6.61 24.75
CA TRP A 21 27.80 -6.26 23.86
C TRP A 21 27.25 -4.86 24.12
N ALA A 22 27.11 -4.47 25.40
CA ALA A 22 26.71 -3.13 25.79
C ALA A 22 27.75 -2.07 25.40
N ALA A 23 29.05 -2.38 25.54
CA ALA A 23 30.15 -1.49 25.13
C ALA A 23 30.23 -1.36 23.60
N ALA A 24 30.03 -2.48 22.85
CA ALA A 24 29.99 -2.46 21.39
C ALA A 24 28.75 -1.67 20.87
N ARG A 25 27.62 -1.79 21.56
CA ARG A 25 26.43 -1.01 21.24
C ARG A 25 26.60 0.47 21.55
N ALA A 26 27.20 0.83 22.67
CA ALA A 26 27.51 2.21 23.04
C ALA A 26 28.56 2.84 22.12
N ALA A 27 29.56 2.07 21.65
CA ALA A 27 30.52 2.51 20.64
C ALA A 27 29.84 2.72 19.27
N ALA A 28 28.95 1.83 18.86
CA ALA A 28 28.19 1.97 17.63
C ALA A 28 27.18 3.13 17.68
N GLU A 29 26.59 3.41 18.85
CA GLU A 29 25.74 4.59 19.08
C GLU A 29 26.59 5.89 19.05
N LYS A 30 27.79 5.88 19.59
CA LYS A 30 28.72 7.03 19.59
C LYS A 30 29.27 7.33 18.19
N ASP A 31 29.63 6.30 17.42
CA ASP A 31 30.04 6.46 16.01
C ASP A 31 28.90 6.97 15.14
N ASN A 32 27.64 6.64 15.47
CA ASN A 32 26.47 7.14 14.75
C ASN A 32 26.08 8.58 15.12
N ASP A 33 26.30 9.03 16.35
CA ASP A 33 26.11 10.43 16.74
C ASP A 33 27.19 11.33 16.10
N ASP A 34 28.42 10.83 15.91
CA ASP A 34 29.50 11.53 15.22
C ASP A 34 29.31 11.54 13.68
N ALA A 35 28.49 10.63 13.11
CA ALA A 35 28.32 10.53 11.66
C ALA A 35 27.38 11.60 11.06
N ARG A 36 26.64 12.36 11.87
CA ARG A 36 25.66 13.36 11.42
C ARG A 36 25.64 14.70 12.15
N PRO A 37 26.78 15.23 12.66
CA PRO A 37 26.78 16.56 13.24
C PRO A 37 26.52 17.59 12.13
N GLY A 38 25.34 18.20 12.11
CA GLY A 38 25.07 19.34 11.25
C GLY A 38 23.86 19.28 10.31
N LEU A 39 23.10 18.18 10.25
CA LEU A 39 21.84 18.23 9.53
C LEU A 39 20.81 19.05 10.32
N SER A 40 20.14 19.96 9.63
CA SER A 40 19.02 20.73 10.16
C SER A 40 17.81 20.61 9.25
N LEU A 41 16.62 20.68 9.85
CA LEU A 41 15.35 20.64 9.14
C LEU A 41 14.56 21.92 9.42
N ARG A 42 14.06 22.51 8.35
CA ARG A 42 13.09 23.60 8.40
C ARG A 42 11.85 23.22 7.59
N ILE A 43 10.67 23.53 8.11
CA ILE A 43 9.43 23.50 7.34
C ILE A 43 8.88 24.91 7.19
N ALA A 44 8.17 25.15 6.07
CA ALA A 44 7.43 26.38 5.84
C ALA A 44 6.07 26.03 5.23
N ILE A 45 5.04 26.74 5.69
CA ILE A 45 3.67 26.61 5.21
C ILE A 45 3.20 28.03 4.89
N GLU A 46 2.99 28.30 3.62
CA GLU A 46 2.60 29.62 3.13
C GLU A 46 1.25 29.56 2.47
N GLY A 47 0.38 30.53 2.75
CA GLY A 47 -0.95 30.63 2.17
C GLY A 47 -2.06 30.68 3.21
N GLU A 48 -3.26 30.80 2.71
CA GLU A 48 -4.51 30.76 3.47
C GLU A 48 -5.28 29.52 3.04
N PHE A 49 -5.68 28.70 4.00
CA PHE A 49 -6.30 27.41 3.74
C PHE A 49 -7.66 27.32 4.40
N SER A 50 -8.57 26.67 3.74
CA SER A 50 -9.88 26.29 4.27
C SER A 50 -9.99 24.78 4.43
N VAL A 51 -10.95 24.31 5.19
CA VAL A 51 -11.24 22.88 5.32
C VAL A 51 -11.36 22.26 3.92
N GLY A 52 -10.62 21.18 3.68
CA GLY A 52 -10.60 20.45 2.41
C GLY A 52 -9.59 20.94 1.38
N ASP A 53 -8.83 22.00 1.66
CA ASP A 53 -7.74 22.42 0.80
C ASP A 53 -6.51 21.53 0.94
N GLU A 54 -5.75 21.39 -0.14
CA GLU A 54 -4.41 20.83 -0.09
C GLU A 54 -3.47 21.85 0.57
N ILE A 55 -2.69 21.39 1.57
CA ILE A 55 -1.77 22.26 2.30
C ILE A 55 -0.34 21.86 1.97
N PRO A 56 0.33 22.57 1.05
CA PRO A 56 1.72 22.28 0.71
C PRO A 56 2.66 22.73 1.85
N VAL A 57 3.56 21.85 2.22
CA VAL A 57 4.64 22.11 3.18
C VAL A 57 5.97 22.06 2.45
N ALA A 58 6.68 23.17 2.42
CA ALA A 58 8.07 23.20 1.97
C ALA A 58 8.96 22.61 3.07
N PHE A 59 9.58 21.46 2.78
CA PHE A 59 10.39 20.67 3.69
C PHE A 59 11.87 20.80 3.27
N THR A 60 12.63 21.63 3.98
CA THR A 60 14.03 21.96 3.63
C THR A 60 15.00 21.31 4.58
N ILE A 61 15.90 20.50 4.03
CA ILE A 61 17.01 19.88 4.76
C ILE A 61 18.29 20.57 4.37
N SER A 62 19.08 20.96 5.36
CA SER A 62 20.37 21.65 5.18
C SER A 62 21.50 20.87 5.83
N ASN A 63 22.62 20.76 5.12
CA ASN A 63 23.86 20.19 5.66
C ASN A 63 24.77 21.30 6.17
N GLY A 64 24.71 21.60 7.46
CA GLY A 64 25.63 22.49 8.16
C GLY A 64 26.90 21.80 8.68
N GLY A 65 27.05 20.50 8.44
CA GLY A 65 28.21 19.72 8.82
C GLY A 65 29.41 19.93 7.88
N PRO A 66 30.60 19.43 8.27
CA PRO A 66 31.83 19.63 7.50
C PRO A 66 32.02 18.59 6.38
N ARG A 67 31.17 17.57 6.28
CA ARG A 67 31.26 16.46 5.31
C ARG A 67 30.03 16.39 4.43
N ASP A 68 30.20 15.81 3.27
CA ASP A 68 29.09 15.46 2.36
C ASP A 68 28.11 14.54 3.07
N TYR A 69 26.83 14.79 2.86
CA TYR A 69 25.73 13.95 3.32
C TYR A 69 25.09 13.23 2.14
N GLU A 70 25.15 11.91 2.15
CA GLU A 70 24.47 11.08 1.16
C GLU A 70 23.04 10.78 1.58
N TYR A 71 22.09 10.93 0.65
CA TYR A 71 20.68 10.63 0.85
C TYR A 71 20.06 10.00 -0.38
N TYR A 72 18.90 9.40 -0.22
CA TYR A 72 18.12 8.88 -1.33
C TYR A 72 17.08 9.93 -1.76
N ASP A 73 17.27 10.48 -2.97
CA ASP A 73 16.27 11.37 -3.56
C ASP A 73 15.18 10.53 -4.22
N ARG A 74 14.10 10.35 -3.49
CA ARG A 74 12.93 9.63 -3.97
C ARG A 74 11.96 10.62 -4.60
N ASN A 75 11.69 10.42 -5.87
CA ASN A 75 10.66 11.16 -6.58
C ASN A 75 9.28 10.49 -6.47
N TYR A 76 9.27 9.20 -6.09
CA TYR A 76 8.08 8.38 -6.07
C TYR A 76 8.17 7.34 -4.96
N ASP A 77 7.10 7.20 -4.21
CA ASP A 77 6.89 6.14 -3.21
C ASP A 77 5.56 5.45 -3.50
N ARG A 78 5.58 4.13 -3.66
CA ARG A 78 4.39 3.30 -3.88
C ARG A 78 3.40 3.35 -2.71
N SER A 79 3.83 3.78 -1.53
CA SER A 79 2.96 3.99 -0.38
C SER A 79 2.17 5.29 -0.46
N GLY A 80 2.45 6.16 -1.43
CA GLY A 80 1.91 7.53 -1.48
C GLY A 80 2.45 8.44 -0.37
N ARG A 81 3.36 7.93 0.46
CA ARG A 81 4.11 8.65 1.48
C ARG A 81 5.58 8.36 1.31
N MET A 82 6.39 9.37 1.48
CA MET A 82 7.83 9.20 1.63
C MET A 82 8.10 9.16 3.15
N ASP A 83 8.20 7.96 3.72
CA ASP A 83 8.24 7.76 5.19
C ASP A 83 9.47 8.41 5.87
N GLU A 84 10.50 8.74 5.09
CA GLU A 84 11.63 9.56 5.58
C GLU A 84 11.23 11.01 5.89
N TYR A 85 10.12 11.51 5.33
CA TYR A 85 9.58 12.86 5.52
C TYR A 85 8.25 12.78 6.25
N ARG A 86 8.26 12.88 7.56
CA ARG A 86 7.05 12.81 8.37
C ARG A 86 6.62 14.18 8.87
N LEU A 87 5.32 14.45 8.82
CA LEU A 87 4.70 15.62 9.44
C LEU A 87 3.79 15.16 10.59
N VAL A 88 3.83 15.88 11.69
CA VAL A 88 2.93 15.69 12.84
C VAL A 88 2.23 16.99 13.12
N ALA A 89 0.90 16.97 13.13
CA ALA A 89 0.08 18.12 13.49
C ALA A 89 -0.59 17.90 14.83
N VAL A 90 -0.64 18.94 15.67
CA VAL A 90 -1.42 18.97 16.91
C VAL A 90 -2.35 20.18 16.89
N ASP A 91 -3.54 20.02 17.43
CA ASP A 91 -4.53 21.10 17.54
C ASP A 91 -4.18 22.11 18.67
N GLU A 92 -5.01 23.14 18.82
CA GLU A 92 -4.85 24.16 19.88
C GLU A 92 -4.84 23.59 21.29
N GLN A 93 -5.46 22.43 21.50
CA GLN A 93 -5.47 21.71 22.76
C GLN A 93 -4.30 20.72 22.88
N ARG A 94 -3.33 20.77 21.98
CA ARG A 94 -2.17 19.86 21.88
C ARG A 94 -2.56 18.38 21.66
N ARG A 95 -3.75 18.11 21.14
CA ARG A 95 -4.15 16.75 20.77
C ARG A 95 -3.63 16.47 19.35
N PRO A 96 -3.10 15.27 19.10
CA PRO A 96 -2.65 14.91 17.77
C PRO A 96 -3.84 14.93 16.79
N VAL A 97 -3.64 15.59 15.65
CA VAL A 97 -4.55 15.46 14.51
C VAL A 97 -4.41 14.07 13.95
N ARG A 98 -5.54 13.42 13.65
CA ARG A 98 -5.55 12.03 13.19
C ARG A 98 -4.73 11.89 11.90
N ASP A 99 -3.79 10.97 11.89
CA ASP A 99 -3.13 10.50 10.69
C ASP A 99 -4.11 9.60 9.90
N PRO A 100 -4.40 9.88 8.62
CA PRO A 100 -5.30 9.05 7.82
C PRO A 100 -4.84 7.58 7.74
N ARG A 101 -3.54 7.33 7.85
CA ARG A 101 -2.93 6.01 7.74
C ARG A 101 -2.37 5.47 9.05
N ALA A 102 -2.86 5.96 10.20
CA ALA A 102 -2.39 5.48 11.51
C ALA A 102 -2.50 3.95 11.67
N ASP A 103 -3.53 3.37 11.08
CA ASP A 103 -3.81 1.92 11.14
C ASP A 103 -3.21 1.12 9.97
N TRP A 104 -2.37 1.75 9.14
CA TRP A 104 -1.73 1.05 8.03
C TRP A 104 -0.62 0.14 8.56
N PRO A 105 -0.66 -1.17 8.24
CA PRO A 105 0.30 -2.14 8.81
C PRO A 105 1.74 -2.00 8.33
N GLY A 106 2.08 -0.92 7.66
CA GLY A 106 3.45 -0.62 7.25
C GLY A 106 3.77 -0.95 5.80
N GLY A 107 4.59 -0.12 5.27
CA GLY A 107 5.57 -0.22 4.23
C GLY A 107 5.32 -1.10 3.03
N MET A 108 4.60 -0.64 2.04
CA MET A 108 5.02 -1.00 0.68
C MET A 108 6.13 -0.02 0.28
N GLY A 109 7.32 -0.26 0.77
CA GLY A 109 8.50 0.42 0.30
C GLY A 109 8.76 0.03 -1.16
N GLY A 110 9.20 0.96 -1.95
CA GLY A 110 9.61 0.75 -3.33
C GLY A 110 9.27 1.96 -4.17
N GLY A 111 10.19 2.34 -4.97
CA GLY A 111 10.16 3.46 -5.89
C GLY A 111 11.53 3.58 -6.50
N LEU A 112 11.63 4.29 -7.60
CA LEU A 112 12.94 4.66 -8.11
C LEU A 112 13.55 5.64 -7.11
N CYS A 113 14.68 5.27 -6.49
CA CYS A 113 15.46 6.18 -5.69
C CYS A 113 16.82 6.39 -6.34
N ARG A 114 17.23 7.65 -6.39
CA ARG A 114 18.57 8.04 -6.82
C ARG A 114 19.38 8.43 -5.59
N LYS A 115 20.58 7.88 -5.49
CA LYS A 115 21.55 8.36 -4.49
C LYS A 115 21.97 9.77 -4.87
N ALA A 116 21.85 10.69 -3.95
CA ALA A 116 22.22 12.10 -4.11
C ALA A 116 23.14 12.53 -2.95
N THR A 117 23.88 13.60 -3.17
CA THR A 117 24.84 14.13 -2.19
C THR A 117 24.49 15.58 -1.91
N LEU A 118 24.49 15.95 -0.63
CA LEU A 118 24.30 17.30 -0.15
C LEU A 118 25.63 17.77 0.48
N ALA A 119 26.38 18.60 -0.22
CA ALA A 119 27.64 19.10 0.24
C ALA A 119 27.49 20.05 1.48
N PRO A 120 28.56 20.31 2.23
CA PRO A 120 28.55 21.28 3.31
C PRO A 120 27.97 22.63 2.88
N GLY A 121 27.06 23.17 3.67
CA GLY A 121 26.38 24.45 3.41
C GLY A 121 25.25 24.39 2.38
N GLN A 122 25.04 23.24 1.73
CA GLN A 122 23.94 23.08 0.77
C GLN A 122 22.62 22.68 1.45
N SER A 123 21.52 22.96 0.74
CA SER A 123 20.17 22.58 1.14
C SER A 123 19.40 22.03 -0.04
N PHE A 124 18.44 21.16 0.24
CA PHE A 124 17.40 20.80 -0.74
C PHE A 124 16.01 20.96 -0.12
N THR A 125 15.03 21.28 -0.96
CA THR A 125 13.64 21.45 -0.52
C THR A 125 12.73 20.52 -1.30
N LYS A 126 11.82 19.87 -0.57
CA LYS A 126 10.76 19.04 -1.13
C LYS A 126 9.41 19.56 -0.67
N THR A 127 8.43 19.63 -1.58
CA THR A 127 7.06 20.00 -1.22
C THR A 127 6.26 18.74 -0.92
N ILE A 128 5.62 18.71 0.24
CA ILE A 128 4.84 17.58 0.74
C ILE A 128 3.48 18.10 1.20
N ALA A 129 2.38 17.44 0.81
CA ALA A 129 1.07 17.81 1.30
C ALA A 129 0.89 17.37 2.76
N LEU A 130 0.58 18.31 3.66
CA LEU A 130 0.27 18.02 5.09
C LEU A 130 -0.89 17.03 5.21
N ASN A 131 -1.86 17.11 4.32
CA ASN A 131 -3.04 16.24 4.29
C ASN A 131 -2.70 14.74 4.22
N ARG A 132 -1.52 14.37 3.73
CA ARG A 132 -1.05 12.97 3.75
C ARG A 132 -0.75 12.46 5.15
N TRP A 133 -0.56 13.36 6.12
CA TRP A 133 -0.16 13.07 7.49
C TRP A 133 -1.19 13.50 8.53
N ALA A 134 -2.15 14.37 8.15
CA ALA A 134 -3.13 14.94 9.05
C ALA A 134 -4.48 15.13 8.36
N LEU A 135 -5.56 14.59 8.94
CA LEU A 135 -6.93 14.82 8.51
C LEU A 135 -7.45 16.15 9.07
N LEU A 136 -7.34 17.20 8.27
CA LEU A 136 -7.73 18.56 8.64
C LEU A 136 -9.20 18.83 8.29
N THR A 137 -10.10 18.11 8.95
CA THR A 137 -11.56 18.13 8.71
C THR A 137 -12.30 19.21 9.48
N ARG A 138 -11.62 19.99 10.31
CA ARG A 138 -12.22 21.03 11.15
C ARG A 138 -11.43 22.33 11.05
N PRO A 139 -12.11 23.48 11.13
CA PRO A 139 -11.41 24.78 11.22
C PRO A 139 -10.69 24.89 12.56
N GLY A 140 -9.63 25.70 12.61
CA GLY A 140 -8.82 25.95 13.80
C GLY A 140 -7.35 26.11 13.45
N THR A 141 -6.52 26.31 14.46
CA THR A 141 -5.07 26.43 14.28
C THR A 141 -4.37 25.15 14.73
N CYS A 142 -3.45 24.68 13.90
CA CYS A 142 -2.59 23.52 14.22
C CYS A 142 -1.14 23.94 14.31
N GLN A 143 -0.37 23.29 15.17
CA GLN A 143 1.10 23.33 15.18
C GLN A 143 1.60 22.10 14.41
N VAL A 144 2.43 22.33 13.40
CA VAL A 144 3.00 21.28 12.54
C VAL A 144 4.49 21.18 12.79
N THR A 145 4.96 19.97 13.06
CA THR A 145 6.39 19.65 13.22
C THR A 145 6.81 18.65 12.14
N GLY A 146 7.92 18.91 11.48
CA GLY A 146 8.54 18.01 10.51
C GLY A 146 9.59 17.11 11.16
N TYR A 147 9.67 15.88 10.68
CA TYR A 147 10.68 14.89 11.07
C TYR A 147 11.29 14.28 9.82
N TYR A 148 12.61 14.32 9.73
CA TYR A 148 13.34 13.67 8.66
C TYR A 148 14.10 12.46 9.22
N ARG A 149 13.82 11.28 8.70
CA ARG A 149 14.50 10.03 9.01
C ARG A 149 15.10 9.45 7.74
N PRO A 150 16.41 9.60 7.51
CA PRO A 150 17.03 8.98 6.34
C PRO A 150 16.97 7.46 6.41
N GLU A 151 16.78 6.81 5.24
CA GLU A 151 16.82 5.35 5.13
C GLU A 151 18.27 4.81 5.20
N GLY A 152 18.39 3.56 5.63
CA GLY A 152 19.60 2.75 5.43
C GLY A 152 20.59 2.72 6.57
N GLY A 153 20.21 3.13 7.79
CA GLY A 153 21.08 3.00 8.97
C GLY A 153 20.39 2.33 10.16
N PRO A 154 21.13 1.75 11.09
CA PRO A 154 20.60 1.35 12.38
C PRO A 154 20.00 2.59 13.05
N VAL A 155 18.86 2.45 13.68
CA VAL A 155 18.00 3.46 14.32
C VAL A 155 18.60 4.86 14.43
N VAL A 156 18.53 5.63 13.35
CA VAL A 156 19.03 7.00 13.35
C VAL A 156 17.99 7.91 13.96
N LYS A 157 18.44 8.77 14.88
CA LYS A 157 17.58 9.81 15.46
C LYS A 157 17.05 10.72 14.34
N ALA A 158 15.73 10.91 14.31
CA ALA A 158 15.12 11.81 13.33
C ALA A 158 15.59 13.25 13.58
N VAL A 159 15.83 13.99 12.50
CA VAL A 159 16.05 15.45 12.57
C VAL A 159 14.67 16.10 12.66
N GLU A 160 14.48 16.97 13.66
CA GLU A 160 13.20 17.63 13.94
C GLU A 160 13.25 19.10 13.59
N SER A 161 12.15 19.62 13.02
CA SER A 161 12.01 21.06 12.75
C SER A 161 11.45 21.80 13.96
N MET A 162 11.63 23.12 13.99
CA MET A 162 10.78 23.97 14.83
C MET A 162 9.31 23.84 14.36
N PRO A 163 8.33 23.89 15.30
CA PRO A 163 6.91 23.90 14.95
C PRO A 163 6.52 25.15 14.15
N VAL A 164 5.61 24.98 13.19
CA VAL A 164 5.03 26.06 12.39
C VAL A 164 3.51 26.04 12.57
N SER A 165 2.90 27.20 12.79
CA SER A 165 1.45 27.34 12.87
C SER A 165 0.83 27.36 11.50
N VAL A 166 -0.29 26.66 11.33
CA VAL A 166 -1.18 26.79 10.18
C VAL A 166 -2.63 26.98 10.66
N THR A 167 -3.31 27.96 10.10
CA THR A 167 -4.74 28.23 10.41
C THR A 167 -5.60 27.74 9.25
N ILE A 168 -6.58 26.91 9.59
CA ILE A 168 -7.58 26.36 8.68
C ILE A 168 -8.88 27.11 8.89
N ARG A 169 -9.34 27.80 7.85
CA ARG A 169 -10.61 28.56 7.89
C ARG A 169 -11.80 27.61 7.74
N PRO A 170 -12.97 27.98 8.30
CA PRO A 170 -14.19 27.27 8.03
C PRO A 170 -14.54 27.38 6.54
N ARG A 171 -15.21 26.37 6.01
CA ARG A 171 -15.86 26.36 4.72
C ARG A 171 -17.31 26.02 4.91
N THR A 172 -18.23 26.79 4.35
CA THR A 172 -19.66 26.49 4.38
C THR A 172 -19.96 25.26 3.52
N ASP A 173 -21.10 24.64 3.76
CA ASP A 173 -21.54 23.48 2.97
C ASP A 173 -21.67 23.81 1.47
N GLY A 174 -22.18 24.98 1.14
CA GLY A 174 -22.29 25.46 -0.24
C GLY A 174 -20.92 25.66 -0.90
N GLU A 175 -19.96 26.27 -0.18
CA GLU A 175 -18.59 26.44 -0.68
C GLU A 175 -17.87 25.08 -0.87
N MET A 176 -18.11 24.12 0.03
CA MET A 176 -17.57 22.77 -0.12
C MET A 176 -18.18 22.07 -1.33
N GLY A 177 -19.52 22.17 -1.52
CA GLY A 177 -20.20 21.66 -2.71
C GLY A 177 -19.61 22.22 -4.01
N ALA A 178 -19.48 23.55 -4.10
CA ALA A 178 -18.89 24.21 -5.28
C ALA A 178 -17.43 23.78 -5.53
N CYS A 179 -16.64 23.61 -4.46
CA CYS A 179 -15.26 23.11 -4.57
C CYS A 179 -15.23 21.68 -5.15
N ILE A 180 -16.08 20.79 -4.65
CA ILE A 180 -16.18 19.40 -5.12
C ILE A 180 -16.64 19.35 -6.58
N GLU A 181 -17.67 20.09 -6.95
CA GLU A 181 -18.18 20.17 -8.32
C GLU A 181 -17.09 20.64 -9.30
N LYS A 182 -16.34 21.67 -8.91
CA LYS A 182 -15.21 22.17 -9.70
C LYS A 182 -14.14 21.07 -9.89
N LEU A 183 -13.69 20.44 -8.81
CA LEU A 183 -12.67 19.37 -8.88
C LEU A 183 -13.16 18.15 -9.67
N ALA A 184 -14.43 17.77 -9.55
CA ALA A 184 -15.02 16.67 -10.32
C ALA A 184 -15.07 17.00 -11.82
N ALA A 185 -15.39 18.24 -12.20
CA ALA A 185 -15.34 18.70 -13.58
C ALA A 185 -13.91 18.71 -14.12
N GLU A 186 -12.94 19.21 -13.34
CA GLU A 186 -11.50 19.15 -13.68
C GLU A 186 -11.04 17.70 -13.89
N LEU A 187 -11.43 16.76 -13.00
CA LEU A 187 -11.08 15.35 -13.12
C LEU A 187 -11.65 14.71 -14.40
N THR A 188 -12.87 15.13 -14.79
CA THR A 188 -13.50 14.63 -16.01
C THR A 188 -12.73 15.07 -17.26
N ALA A 189 -12.20 16.30 -17.26
CA ALA A 189 -11.45 16.89 -18.37
C ALA A 189 -9.94 16.55 -18.36
N ALA A 190 -9.42 16.01 -17.24
CA ALA A 190 -8.01 15.76 -17.05
C ALA A 190 -7.48 14.63 -17.93
N ASP A 191 -6.22 14.74 -18.33
CA ASP A 191 -5.42 13.64 -18.85
C ASP A 191 -4.91 12.72 -17.72
N ASP A 192 -4.17 11.68 -18.10
CA ASP A 192 -3.66 10.67 -17.17
C ASP A 192 -2.66 11.25 -16.16
N ASP A 193 -1.86 12.24 -16.57
CA ASP A 193 -0.84 12.86 -15.71
C ASP A 193 -1.46 13.78 -14.66
N ALA A 194 -2.47 14.55 -15.01
CA ALA A 194 -3.14 15.49 -14.12
C ALA A 194 -4.14 14.81 -13.17
N SER A 195 -4.75 13.70 -13.58
CA SER A 195 -5.84 13.05 -12.86
C SER A 195 -5.48 12.66 -11.42
N ALA A 196 -4.27 12.16 -11.19
CA ALA A 196 -3.79 11.75 -9.88
C ALA A 196 -3.77 12.90 -8.85
N GLY A 197 -3.33 14.09 -9.27
CA GLY A 197 -3.31 15.28 -8.40
C GLY A 197 -4.72 15.77 -8.05
N ILE A 198 -5.65 15.67 -8.99
CA ILE A 198 -7.05 16.09 -8.76
C ILE A 198 -7.75 15.11 -7.82
N VAL A 199 -7.56 13.80 -8.00
CA VAL A 199 -8.07 12.78 -7.07
C VAL A 199 -7.56 13.03 -5.65
N GLN A 200 -6.27 13.37 -5.48
CA GLN A 200 -5.72 13.72 -4.17
C GLN A 200 -6.43 14.93 -3.55
N LYS A 201 -6.70 15.98 -4.32
CA LYS A 201 -7.46 17.16 -3.84
C LYS A 201 -8.89 16.79 -3.44
N LEU A 202 -9.57 15.95 -4.23
CA LEU A 202 -10.90 15.44 -3.89
C LEU A 202 -10.88 14.66 -2.57
N MET A 203 -9.93 13.74 -2.37
CA MET A 203 -9.86 12.97 -1.13
C MET A 203 -9.53 13.84 0.10
N TYR A 204 -8.78 14.94 -0.05
CA TYR A 204 -8.47 15.86 1.04
C TYR A 204 -9.68 16.66 1.55
N THR A 205 -10.77 16.72 0.78
CA THR A 205 -12.03 17.30 1.26
C THR A 205 -12.63 16.48 2.39
N CYS A 206 -12.33 15.18 2.47
CA CYS A 206 -12.89 14.21 3.42
C CYS A 206 -14.44 14.15 3.39
N ASP A 207 -15.07 14.51 2.27
CA ASP A 207 -16.52 14.63 2.09
C ASP A 207 -17.06 13.49 1.23
N ALA A 208 -18.14 12.85 1.67
CA ALA A 208 -18.75 11.72 0.95
C ALA A 208 -19.27 12.09 -0.45
N ARG A 209 -19.56 13.35 -0.72
CA ARG A 209 -20.03 13.85 -2.03
C ARG A 209 -19.03 13.63 -3.16
N VAL A 210 -17.75 13.42 -2.86
CA VAL A 210 -16.72 13.14 -3.89
C VAL A 210 -16.77 11.69 -4.38
N VAL A 211 -17.43 10.78 -3.65
CA VAL A 211 -17.42 9.33 -3.92
C VAL A 211 -17.87 8.99 -5.35
N PRO A 212 -18.94 9.58 -5.93
CA PRO A 212 -19.32 9.30 -7.31
C PRO A 212 -18.21 9.63 -8.32
N ALA A 213 -17.55 10.78 -8.20
CA ALA A 213 -16.48 11.17 -9.10
C ALA A 213 -15.24 10.24 -8.98
N ILE A 214 -14.91 9.82 -7.76
CA ILE A 214 -13.83 8.85 -7.51
C ILE A 214 -14.18 7.47 -8.09
N ILE A 215 -15.42 7.01 -7.95
CA ILE A 215 -15.90 5.76 -8.56
C ILE A 215 -15.75 5.82 -10.09
N ASP A 216 -16.22 6.88 -10.71
CA ASP A 216 -16.11 7.02 -12.17
C ASP A 216 -14.66 6.99 -12.65
N GLU A 217 -13.75 7.59 -11.90
CA GLU A 217 -12.32 7.55 -12.20
C GLU A 217 -11.74 6.14 -12.05
N MET A 218 -12.16 5.36 -11.05
CA MET A 218 -11.71 3.97 -10.89
C MET A 218 -12.00 3.09 -12.12
N TYR A 219 -13.11 3.36 -12.83
CA TYR A 219 -13.47 2.60 -14.03
C TYR A 219 -12.77 3.07 -15.31
N ARG A 220 -11.99 4.14 -15.27
CA ARG A 220 -11.21 4.64 -16.42
C ARG A 220 -9.90 3.91 -16.64
N ASP A 221 -9.49 3.04 -15.71
CA ASP A 221 -8.21 2.26 -15.75
C ASP A 221 -6.98 3.17 -15.94
N ARG A 222 -6.91 4.25 -15.16
CA ARG A 222 -5.83 5.24 -15.18
C ARG A 222 -4.87 5.05 -14.00
N PRO A 223 -3.65 5.64 -14.05
CA PRO A 223 -2.71 5.65 -12.92
C PRO A 223 -3.30 6.24 -11.63
N SER A 224 -4.29 7.13 -11.74
CA SER A 224 -5.05 7.70 -10.64
C SER A 224 -5.85 6.69 -9.81
N SER A 225 -6.13 5.49 -10.32
CA SER A 225 -6.89 4.44 -9.62
C SER A 225 -6.30 4.05 -8.26
N PHE A 226 -4.96 4.12 -8.12
CA PHE A 226 -4.30 3.95 -6.84
C PHE A 226 -4.76 4.99 -5.80
N TRP A 227 -4.82 6.26 -6.18
CA TRP A 227 -5.27 7.35 -5.30
C TRP A 227 -6.76 7.30 -5.01
N CYS A 228 -7.57 6.82 -5.95
CA CYS A 228 -8.99 6.53 -5.70
C CYS A 228 -9.16 5.50 -4.58
N THR A 229 -8.43 4.40 -4.67
CA THR A 229 -8.42 3.34 -3.65
C THR A 229 -7.98 3.89 -2.30
N GLU A 230 -6.89 4.66 -2.27
CA GLU A 230 -6.37 5.29 -1.06
C GLU A 230 -7.37 6.27 -0.43
N GLY A 231 -7.99 7.12 -1.23
CA GLY A 231 -9.02 8.07 -0.78
C GLY A 231 -10.17 7.36 -0.09
N LEU A 232 -10.71 6.34 -0.72
CA LEU A 232 -11.83 5.55 -0.22
C LEU A 232 -11.49 4.73 1.04
N LEU A 233 -10.25 4.33 1.22
CA LEU A 233 -9.81 3.55 2.38
C LEU A 233 -9.52 4.40 3.61
N TYR A 234 -8.89 5.57 3.44
CA TYR A 234 -8.25 6.27 4.54
C TYR A 234 -8.78 7.68 4.80
N TYR A 235 -9.28 8.36 3.77
CA TYR A 235 -9.67 9.77 3.88
C TYR A 235 -11.18 9.97 3.97
N LEU A 236 -11.93 9.21 3.18
CA LEU A 236 -13.37 9.40 3.07
C LEU A 236 -14.13 8.67 4.19
N PRO A 237 -15.30 9.16 4.58
CA PRO A 237 -16.15 8.49 5.56
C PRO A 237 -16.43 7.03 5.18
N LYS A 238 -16.58 6.17 6.18
CA LYS A 238 -16.91 4.73 6.00
C LYS A 238 -18.38 4.45 6.34
N ASP A 239 -19.22 5.47 6.30
CA ASP A 239 -20.65 5.39 6.53
C ASP A 239 -21.43 4.90 5.31
N ASP A 240 -22.74 4.75 5.46
CA ASP A 240 -23.62 4.30 4.40
C ASP A 240 -23.67 5.28 3.23
N ALA A 241 -23.55 6.59 3.47
CA ALA A 241 -23.57 7.60 2.44
C ALA A 241 -22.41 7.44 1.45
N ALA A 242 -21.24 7.04 1.93
CA ALA A 242 -20.08 6.76 1.10
C ALA A 242 -20.00 5.30 0.59
N THR A 243 -20.66 4.35 1.28
CA THR A 243 -20.61 2.91 0.94
C THR A 243 -21.69 2.51 -0.08
N ALA A 244 -22.90 3.05 0.02
CA ALA A 244 -23.98 2.71 -0.89
C ALA A 244 -23.70 3.01 -2.37
N PRO A 245 -23.08 4.15 -2.76
CA PRO A 245 -22.69 4.39 -4.16
C PRO A 245 -21.68 3.35 -4.68
N LEU A 246 -20.75 2.86 -3.84
CA LEU A 246 -19.76 1.83 -4.19
C LEU A 246 -20.47 0.49 -4.48
N LEU A 247 -21.37 0.07 -3.59
CA LEU A 247 -22.16 -1.16 -3.78
C LEU A 247 -23.01 -1.09 -5.04
N LYS A 248 -23.67 0.05 -5.27
CA LYS A 248 -24.47 0.29 -6.49
C LYS A 248 -23.60 0.18 -7.73
N ALA A 249 -22.49 0.88 -7.78
CA ALA A 249 -21.58 0.85 -8.93
C ALA A 249 -21.04 -0.57 -9.18
N ALA A 250 -20.63 -1.30 -8.12
CA ALA A 250 -20.14 -2.67 -8.23
C ALA A 250 -21.24 -3.62 -8.77
N SER A 251 -22.50 -3.45 -8.37
CA SER A 251 -23.61 -4.27 -8.88
C SER A 251 -23.96 -3.97 -10.33
N GLU A 252 -23.92 -2.70 -10.74
CA GLU A 252 -24.27 -2.23 -12.07
C GLU A 252 -23.15 -2.39 -13.10
N ARG A 253 -21.91 -2.21 -12.68
CA ARG A 253 -20.72 -2.12 -13.57
C ARG A 253 -19.68 -3.24 -13.34
N GLY A 254 -19.80 -4.00 -12.25
CA GLY A 254 -18.79 -4.95 -11.76
C GLY A 254 -17.77 -4.28 -10.84
N LEU A 255 -16.88 -5.07 -10.25
CA LEU A 255 -15.81 -4.57 -9.38
C LEU A 255 -14.71 -3.88 -10.20
N ALA A 256 -14.34 -2.68 -9.83
CA ALA A 256 -13.17 -1.96 -10.35
C ALA A 256 -11.92 -2.24 -9.47
N GLY A 257 -10.75 -1.83 -9.93
CA GLY A 257 -9.46 -2.04 -9.25
C GLY A 257 -9.47 -1.62 -7.78
N GLY A 258 -9.15 -2.55 -6.89
CA GLY A 258 -9.11 -2.32 -5.44
C GLY A 258 -10.47 -2.22 -4.74
N MET A 259 -11.59 -2.21 -5.46
CA MET A 259 -12.94 -2.03 -4.89
C MET A 259 -13.30 -3.15 -3.91
N GLN A 260 -12.87 -4.38 -4.17
CA GLN A 260 -13.07 -5.49 -3.24
C GLN A 260 -12.50 -5.15 -1.86
N TRP A 261 -11.26 -4.72 -1.80
CA TRP A 261 -10.60 -4.38 -0.53
C TRP A 261 -11.28 -3.21 0.18
N ILE A 262 -11.69 -2.18 -0.57
CA ILE A 262 -12.44 -1.04 -0.04
C ILE A 262 -13.74 -1.50 0.62
N LEU A 263 -14.52 -2.34 -0.05
CA LEU A 263 -15.80 -2.84 0.45
C LEU A 263 -15.62 -3.76 1.68
N GLU A 264 -14.59 -4.62 1.70
CA GLU A 264 -14.24 -5.43 2.88
C GLU A 264 -13.92 -4.54 4.10
N GLN A 265 -13.12 -3.48 3.93
CA GLN A 265 -12.77 -2.54 4.99
C GLN A 265 -13.97 -1.69 5.47
N ARG A 266 -15.05 -1.68 4.70
CA ARG A 266 -16.34 -1.05 5.04
C ARG A 266 -17.36 -2.03 5.61
N GLY A 267 -16.95 -3.27 5.90
CA GLY A 267 -17.78 -4.28 6.56
C GLY A 267 -18.78 -4.99 5.65
N VAL A 268 -18.61 -4.92 4.32
CA VAL A 268 -19.43 -5.68 3.37
C VAL A 268 -19.18 -7.18 3.59
N THR A 269 -20.24 -7.92 3.83
CA THR A 269 -20.18 -9.34 4.17
C THR A 269 -19.93 -10.22 2.93
N PRO A 270 -19.42 -11.45 3.10
CA PRO A 270 -19.24 -12.40 2.00
C PRO A 270 -20.50 -12.63 1.17
N ASP A 271 -21.68 -12.68 1.80
CA ASP A 271 -22.95 -12.89 1.07
C ASP A 271 -23.32 -11.68 0.21
N GLN A 272 -23.01 -10.48 0.64
CA GLN A 272 -23.19 -9.27 -0.16
C GLN A 272 -22.20 -9.18 -1.33
N PHE A 273 -21.02 -9.83 -1.22
CA PHE A 273 -20.06 -9.90 -2.31
C PHE A 273 -20.47 -10.83 -3.43
N LYS A 274 -21.22 -11.90 -3.17
CA LYS A 274 -21.57 -12.90 -4.18
C LYS A 274 -22.19 -12.30 -5.44
N PRO A 275 -23.25 -11.46 -5.36
CA PRO A 275 -23.83 -10.83 -6.55
C PRO A 275 -22.88 -9.85 -7.25
N LEU A 276 -21.94 -9.22 -6.51
CA LEU A 276 -20.95 -8.32 -7.10
C LEU A 276 -19.91 -9.09 -7.91
N ILE A 277 -19.50 -10.27 -7.45
CA ILE A 277 -18.61 -11.18 -8.17
C ILE A 277 -19.29 -11.69 -9.43
N GLU A 278 -20.55 -12.13 -9.35
CA GLU A 278 -21.34 -12.55 -10.51
C GLU A 278 -21.42 -11.44 -11.56
N ALA A 279 -21.73 -10.22 -11.13
CA ALA A 279 -21.76 -9.04 -12.00
C ALA A 279 -20.40 -8.75 -12.65
N SER A 280 -19.30 -8.95 -11.91
CA SER A 280 -17.94 -8.71 -12.41
C SER A 280 -17.47 -9.78 -13.40
N LEU A 281 -17.87 -11.03 -13.20
CA LEU A 281 -17.51 -12.15 -14.07
C LEU A 281 -18.44 -12.30 -15.28
N ALA A 282 -19.47 -11.46 -15.42
CA ALA A 282 -20.42 -11.51 -16.53
C ALA A 282 -19.70 -11.41 -17.89
N PRO A 283 -20.14 -12.17 -18.93
CA PRO A 283 -19.48 -12.21 -20.24
C PRO A 283 -19.32 -10.84 -20.90
N GLU A 284 -20.31 -9.98 -20.73
CA GLU A 284 -20.37 -8.63 -21.30
C GLU A 284 -19.46 -7.61 -20.59
N ARG A 285 -18.74 -8.02 -19.53
CA ARG A 285 -17.89 -7.12 -18.72
C ARG A 285 -16.44 -7.57 -18.62
N PRO A 286 -15.74 -7.79 -19.75
CA PRO A 286 -14.37 -8.33 -19.74
C PRO A 286 -13.39 -7.44 -18.96
N GLY A 287 -13.62 -6.14 -18.88
CA GLY A 287 -12.80 -5.21 -18.10
C GLY A 287 -12.84 -5.44 -16.59
N CYS A 288 -13.88 -6.12 -16.07
CA CYS A 288 -14.02 -6.40 -14.64
C CYS A 288 -13.60 -7.83 -14.24
N TRP A 289 -13.28 -8.70 -15.20
CA TRP A 289 -12.99 -10.11 -14.91
C TRP A 289 -11.80 -10.31 -13.99
N GLN A 290 -10.79 -9.45 -14.06
CA GLN A 290 -9.61 -9.52 -13.20
C GLN A 290 -10.01 -9.35 -11.73
N GLU A 291 -10.76 -8.31 -11.41
CA GLU A 291 -11.22 -8.02 -10.04
C GLU A 291 -12.27 -9.04 -9.58
N GLY A 292 -13.16 -9.45 -10.46
CA GLY A 292 -14.12 -10.53 -10.20
C GLY A 292 -13.43 -11.86 -9.86
N ALA A 293 -12.36 -12.22 -10.57
CA ALA A 293 -11.59 -13.42 -10.29
C ALA A 293 -10.78 -13.31 -8.98
N LEU A 294 -10.20 -12.14 -8.67
CA LEU A 294 -9.55 -11.89 -7.38
C LEU A 294 -10.53 -12.03 -6.21
N ALA A 295 -11.74 -11.47 -6.36
CA ALA A 295 -12.79 -11.62 -5.36
C ALA A 295 -13.25 -13.07 -5.23
N ALA A 296 -13.47 -13.77 -6.34
CA ALA A 296 -13.83 -15.19 -6.35
C ALA A 296 -12.77 -16.08 -5.69
N GLN A 297 -11.48 -15.77 -5.89
CA GLN A 297 -10.37 -16.43 -5.22
C GLN A 297 -10.45 -16.31 -3.68
N ARG A 298 -10.92 -15.17 -3.19
CA ARG A 298 -11.02 -14.93 -1.75
C ARG A 298 -12.17 -15.68 -1.09
N PHE A 299 -13.31 -15.75 -1.78
CA PHE A 299 -14.52 -16.35 -1.21
C PHE A 299 -14.72 -17.84 -1.56
N CYS A 300 -13.98 -18.37 -2.54
CA CYS A 300 -13.91 -19.81 -2.89
C CYS A 300 -15.30 -20.46 -3.07
N ASP A 301 -16.23 -19.80 -3.76
CA ASP A 301 -17.61 -20.28 -3.98
C ASP A 301 -17.70 -21.02 -5.32
N ASP A 302 -18.20 -22.25 -5.30
CA ASP A 302 -18.26 -23.16 -6.45
C ASP A 302 -19.11 -22.63 -7.61
N ARG A 303 -20.09 -21.75 -7.33
CA ARG A 303 -20.96 -21.12 -8.34
C ARG A 303 -20.19 -20.38 -9.44
N PHE A 304 -18.97 -19.91 -9.12
CA PHE A 304 -18.14 -19.17 -10.07
C PHE A 304 -17.27 -20.06 -10.94
N THR A 305 -17.18 -21.37 -10.64
CA THR A 305 -16.25 -22.31 -11.29
C THR A 305 -16.38 -22.32 -12.80
N ALA A 306 -17.57 -22.48 -13.33
CA ALA A 306 -17.79 -22.54 -14.78
C ALA A 306 -17.31 -21.26 -15.50
N ARG A 307 -17.56 -20.10 -14.91
CA ARG A 307 -17.14 -18.83 -15.48
C ARG A 307 -15.63 -18.60 -15.36
N LEU A 308 -15.03 -18.97 -14.24
CA LEU A 308 -13.58 -18.92 -14.05
C LEU A 308 -12.86 -19.85 -15.03
N ILE A 309 -13.42 -21.04 -15.33
CA ILE A 309 -12.90 -21.95 -16.36
C ILE A 309 -12.91 -21.27 -17.73
N ALA A 310 -14.01 -20.63 -18.10
CA ALA A 310 -14.10 -19.93 -19.38
C ALA A 310 -13.03 -18.84 -19.51
N ILE A 311 -12.80 -18.05 -18.47
CA ILE A 311 -11.78 -16.99 -18.45
C ILE A 311 -10.35 -17.58 -18.44
N ALA A 312 -10.11 -18.66 -17.67
CA ALA A 312 -8.79 -19.29 -17.58
C ALA A 312 -8.36 -19.99 -18.87
N THR A 313 -9.33 -20.46 -19.67
CA THR A 313 -9.08 -21.14 -20.96
C THR A 313 -9.06 -20.17 -22.15
N ASP A 314 -9.55 -18.96 -21.99
CA ASP A 314 -9.46 -17.90 -22.99
C ASP A 314 -8.02 -17.35 -23.03
N LYS A 315 -7.31 -17.61 -24.14
CA LYS A 315 -5.89 -17.23 -24.32
C LYS A 315 -5.68 -15.71 -24.39
N ASP A 316 -6.70 -14.99 -24.80
CA ASP A 316 -6.65 -13.53 -24.99
C ASP A 316 -7.11 -12.76 -23.75
N SER A 317 -7.63 -13.47 -22.74
CA SER A 317 -8.11 -12.84 -21.53
C SER A 317 -6.98 -12.26 -20.65
N LYS A 318 -7.02 -10.96 -20.39
CA LYS A 318 -6.13 -10.28 -19.43
C LYS A 318 -6.33 -10.80 -17.99
N ALA A 319 -7.49 -11.36 -17.66
CA ALA A 319 -7.81 -11.92 -16.35
C ALA A 319 -7.43 -13.41 -16.19
N ARG A 320 -6.79 -13.99 -17.19
CA ARG A 320 -6.47 -15.43 -17.23
C ARG A 320 -5.69 -15.89 -16.00
N THR A 321 -4.66 -15.16 -15.62
CA THR A 321 -3.83 -15.45 -14.44
C THR A 321 -4.65 -15.48 -13.16
N GLN A 322 -5.48 -14.48 -12.94
CA GLN A 322 -6.32 -14.38 -11.75
C GLN A 322 -7.38 -15.50 -11.70
N ALA A 323 -7.97 -15.83 -12.84
CA ALA A 323 -8.90 -16.95 -12.91
C ALA A 323 -8.24 -18.30 -12.60
N ILE A 324 -7.01 -18.54 -13.04
CA ILE A 324 -6.22 -19.73 -12.68
C ILE A 324 -6.00 -19.81 -11.17
N HIS A 325 -5.61 -18.71 -10.54
CA HIS A 325 -5.46 -18.66 -9.08
C HIS A 325 -6.79 -18.90 -8.35
N ALA A 326 -7.89 -18.34 -8.84
CA ALA A 326 -9.23 -18.55 -8.27
C ALA A 326 -9.65 -20.02 -8.38
N LEU A 327 -9.44 -20.68 -9.53
CA LEU A 327 -9.73 -22.11 -9.72
C LEU A 327 -8.93 -22.99 -8.76
N ALA A 328 -7.64 -22.68 -8.53
CA ALA A 328 -6.82 -23.41 -7.59
C ALA A 328 -7.33 -23.29 -6.14
N MET A 329 -8.00 -22.20 -5.82
CA MET A 329 -8.62 -22.00 -4.51
C MET A 329 -10.01 -22.61 -4.39
N ASN A 330 -10.82 -22.62 -5.46
CA ASN A 330 -12.17 -23.25 -5.47
C ASN A 330 -12.12 -24.77 -5.29
N ARG A 331 -11.13 -25.45 -5.88
CA ARG A 331 -10.84 -26.86 -5.67
C ARG A 331 -11.99 -27.83 -6.03
N THR A 332 -12.89 -27.44 -6.94
CA THR A 332 -13.88 -28.38 -7.49
C THR A 332 -13.21 -29.39 -8.42
N ASP A 333 -13.88 -30.51 -8.73
CA ASP A 333 -13.31 -31.51 -9.63
C ASP A 333 -13.09 -30.93 -11.04
N GLU A 334 -13.98 -30.03 -11.51
CA GLU A 334 -13.83 -29.32 -12.77
C GLU A 334 -12.65 -28.34 -12.73
N SER A 335 -12.47 -27.63 -11.60
CA SER A 335 -11.30 -26.76 -11.40
C SER A 335 -10.00 -27.54 -11.51
N VAL A 336 -9.91 -28.70 -10.82
CA VAL A 336 -8.73 -29.56 -10.83
C VAL A 336 -8.47 -30.12 -12.24
N ALA A 337 -9.52 -30.58 -12.94
CA ALA A 337 -9.40 -31.07 -14.32
C ALA A 337 -8.90 -29.98 -15.28
N THR A 338 -9.40 -28.75 -15.11
CA THR A 338 -8.98 -27.60 -15.92
C THR A 338 -7.52 -27.23 -15.64
N LEU A 339 -7.11 -27.17 -14.38
CA LEU A 339 -5.71 -26.87 -14.00
C LEU A 339 -4.74 -27.93 -14.54
N LYS A 340 -5.13 -29.22 -14.57
CA LYS A 340 -4.33 -30.28 -15.21
C LYS A 340 -4.11 -30.00 -16.71
N LYS A 341 -5.16 -29.63 -17.42
CA LYS A 341 -5.05 -29.26 -18.86
C LYS A 341 -4.12 -28.05 -19.07
N LEU A 342 -4.22 -27.03 -18.20
CA LEU A 342 -3.38 -25.83 -18.30
C LEU A 342 -1.88 -26.12 -17.99
N LEU A 343 -1.58 -27.13 -17.16
CA LEU A 343 -0.22 -27.60 -16.92
C LEU A 343 0.41 -28.24 -18.17
N ASP A 344 -0.43 -28.84 -19.04
CA ASP A 344 0.02 -29.46 -20.29
C ASP A 344 0.06 -28.49 -21.47
N GLU A 345 -0.34 -27.22 -21.27
CA GLU A 345 -0.30 -26.20 -22.31
C GLU A 345 1.15 -25.92 -22.70
N PRO A 346 1.49 -25.93 -24.01
CA PRO A 346 2.84 -25.69 -24.47
C PRO A 346 3.27 -24.25 -24.17
N ASP A 347 4.51 -24.09 -23.68
CA ASP A 347 5.09 -22.77 -23.51
C ASP A 347 5.37 -22.12 -24.87
N PRO A 348 5.16 -20.79 -25.00
CA PRO A 348 5.51 -20.08 -26.23
C PRO A 348 7.03 -20.13 -26.45
N PRO A 349 7.49 -20.08 -27.72
CA PRO A 349 8.91 -20.21 -28.03
C PRO A 349 9.83 -19.17 -27.37
N LYS A 350 9.32 -18.00 -27.09
CA LYS A 350 10.00 -16.91 -26.36
C LYS A 350 9.01 -16.28 -25.39
N PRO A 351 8.89 -16.79 -24.17
CA PRO A 351 7.96 -16.22 -23.20
C PRO A 351 8.44 -14.84 -22.77
N MET A 352 7.60 -13.83 -22.94
CA MET A 352 7.74 -12.54 -22.28
C MET A 352 7.01 -12.61 -20.93
N GLY A 353 7.75 -12.91 -19.86
CA GLY A 353 7.18 -13.07 -18.53
C GLY A 353 6.90 -14.53 -18.16
N ARG A 354 6.00 -14.73 -17.18
CA ARG A 354 5.63 -16.07 -16.67
C ARG A 354 4.75 -16.80 -17.67
N THR A 355 5.07 -18.08 -17.94
CA THR A 355 4.22 -18.93 -18.77
C THR A 355 2.98 -19.38 -18.02
N ILE A 356 1.93 -19.80 -18.75
CA ILE A 356 0.70 -20.32 -18.11
C ILE A 356 1.00 -21.55 -17.26
N ARG A 357 1.92 -22.41 -17.68
CA ARG A 357 2.40 -23.54 -16.88
C ARG A 357 3.01 -23.08 -15.54
N GLN A 358 3.85 -22.04 -15.56
CA GLN A 358 4.42 -21.47 -14.34
C GLN A 358 3.35 -20.87 -13.42
N VAL A 359 2.46 -20.05 -13.97
CA VAL A 359 1.32 -19.47 -13.23
C VAL A 359 0.47 -20.56 -12.59
N THR A 360 0.13 -21.60 -13.36
CA THR A 360 -0.69 -22.73 -12.87
C THR A 360 0.04 -23.50 -11.77
N THR A 361 1.34 -23.74 -11.95
CA THR A 361 2.21 -24.39 -10.92
C THR A 361 2.18 -23.61 -9.62
N ASP A 362 2.38 -22.30 -9.66
CA ASP A 362 2.41 -21.44 -8.48
C ASP A 362 1.04 -21.33 -7.81
N ALA A 363 -0.03 -21.27 -8.59
CA ALA A 363 -1.39 -21.28 -8.07
C ALA A 363 -1.70 -22.56 -7.28
N ILE A 364 -1.33 -23.73 -7.84
CA ILE A 364 -1.50 -25.03 -7.18
C ILE A 364 -0.66 -25.10 -5.90
N ARG A 365 0.62 -24.73 -5.93
CA ARG A 365 1.50 -24.69 -4.75
C ARG A 365 0.94 -23.77 -3.65
N SER A 366 0.47 -22.60 -4.04
CA SER A 366 -0.19 -21.65 -3.12
C SER A 366 -1.43 -22.27 -2.46
N ALA A 367 -2.25 -23.00 -3.24
CA ALA A 367 -3.43 -23.68 -2.71
C ALA A 367 -3.10 -24.80 -1.71
N TYR A 368 -2.00 -25.52 -1.91
CA TYR A 368 -1.52 -26.52 -0.93
C TYR A 368 -0.93 -25.87 0.33
N SER A 369 -0.23 -24.75 0.21
CA SER A 369 0.41 -24.06 1.35
C SER A 369 -0.61 -23.42 2.29
N ARG A 370 -1.75 -22.99 1.79
CA ARG A 370 -2.85 -22.41 2.58
C ARG A 370 -3.70 -23.46 3.26
N ARG A 371 -3.10 -24.30 4.12
CA ARG A 371 -3.81 -25.31 4.90
C ARG A 371 -4.63 -24.65 6.01
N GLY A 372 -5.94 -24.90 6.00
CA GLY A 372 -6.79 -24.76 7.19
C GLY A 372 -7.84 -23.64 7.19
N ASN A 373 -7.73 -22.56 6.40
CA ASN A 373 -8.65 -21.42 6.51
C ASN A 373 -9.44 -21.09 5.22
N THR A 374 -9.41 -21.93 4.20
CA THR A 374 -10.15 -21.69 2.97
C THR A 374 -11.40 -22.57 2.92
N PRO A 375 -12.60 -22.01 2.65
CA PRO A 375 -13.77 -22.80 2.32
C PRO A 375 -13.50 -23.62 1.05
N GLY A 376 -14.09 -24.78 0.94
CA GLY A 376 -13.90 -25.73 -0.14
C GLY A 376 -13.24 -27.04 0.30
N ARG A 377 -13.33 -28.08 -0.56
CA ARG A 377 -12.70 -29.35 -0.24
C ARG A 377 -11.18 -29.22 -0.19
N PRO A 378 -10.49 -29.91 0.73
CA PRO A 378 -9.03 -29.95 0.69
C PRO A 378 -8.56 -30.60 -0.62
N LEU A 379 -7.47 -30.10 -1.21
CA LEU A 379 -6.80 -30.76 -2.33
C LEU A 379 -6.33 -32.14 -1.86
N ARG A 380 -6.65 -33.18 -2.64
CA ARG A 380 -6.23 -34.56 -2.37
C ARG A 380 -4.80 -34.75 -2.84
N LYS A 381 -4.07 -35.71 -2.21
CA LYS A 381 -2.69 -36.00 -2.60
C LYS A 381 -2.53 -36.44 -4.07
N ASP A 382 -3.57 -37.00 -4.64
CA ASP A 382 -3.62 -37.52 -6.01
C ASP A 382 -4.17 -36.49 -7.02
N ASP A 383 -4.66 -35.34 -6.57
CA ASP A 383 -5.12 -34.29 -7.48
C ASP A 383 -3.99 -33.81 -8.39
N PHE A 384 -2.74 -33.71 -7.88
CA PHE A 384 -1.58 -33.26 -8.64
C PHE A 384 -0.31 -34.04 -8.27
N PRO A 385 0.71 -34.08 -9.17
CA PRO A 385 2.00 -34.70 -8.89
C PRO A 385 2.65 -34.17 -7.60
N ALA A 386 3.32 -35.03 -6.85
CA ALA A 386 3.92 -34.71 -5.55
C ALA A 386 4.84 -33.46 -5.58
N ARG A 387 5.58 -33.25 -6.69
CA ARG A 387 6.45 -32.07 -6.91
C ARG A 387 5.69 -30.72 -6.86
N LEU A 388 4.39 -30.71 -7.12
CA LEU A 388 3.56 -29.50 -7.09
C LEU A 388 2.94 -29.24 -5.71
N GLN A 389 3.03 -30.23 -4.79
CA GLN A 389 2.46 -30.14 -3.46
C GLN A 389 3.44 -29.55 -2.43
N GLN A 390 4.69 -29.35 -2.82
CA GLN A 390 5.74 -28.78 -1.97
C GLN A 390 5.92 -27.29 -2.27
N PRO A 391 6.25 -26.46 -1.28
CA PRO A 391 6.67 -25.09 -1.52
C PRO A 391 7.91 -25.06 -2.41
N GLU A 392 8.07 -24.00 -3.17
CA GLU A 392 9.26 -23.81 -3.98
C GLU A 392 10.52 -23.83 -3.09
N PRO A 393 11.55 -24.59 -3.43
CA PRO A 393 12.80 -24.51 -2.69
C PRO A 393 13.31 -23.06 -2.70
N PRO A 394 13.90 -22.59 -1.60
CA PRO A 394 14.47 -21.24 -1.57
C PRO A 394 15.49 -21.09 -2.72
N PRO A 395 15.58 -19.91 -3.33
CA PRO A 395 16.57 -19.67 -4.36
C PRO A 395 17.96 -20.02 -3.83
N PRO A 396 18.85 -20.61 -4.65
CA PRO A 396 20.21 -20.90 -4.24
C PRO A 396 20.81 -19.59 -3.68
N LYS A 397 21.46 -19.70 -2.53
CA LYS A 397 22.23 -18.58 -1.99
C LYS A 397 23.21 -18.12 -3.06
N PRO A 398 23.32 -16.78 -3.29
CA PRO A 398 24.37 -16.29 -4.17
C PRO A 398 25.70 -16.89 -3.67
N ASP A 399 26.46 -17.45 -4.59
CA ASP A 399 27.81 -17.95 -4.29
C ASP A 399 28.62 -16.81 -3.70
N ASP A 400 29.03 -16.92 -2.44
CA ASP A 400 29.92 -15.97 -1.75
C ASP A 400 31.36 -15.99 -2.34
N SER A 401 31.53 -16.50 -3.55
CA SER A 401 32.83 -16.74 -4.22
C SER A 401 33.12 -15.76 -5.35
N THR A 402 32.68 -14.47 -5.25
CA THR A 402 33.19 -13.42 -6.15
C THR A 402 33.52 -12.14 -5.40
#